data_621ed07e94c199554d1d107bf19c2ddd
#
_entry.id   621ed07e94c199554d1d107bf19c2ddd
#
_cell.length_a   1.000
_cell.length_b   1.000
_cell.length_c   1.000
_cell.angle_alpha   90.00
_cell.angle_beta   90.00
_cell.angle_gamma   90.00
#
_symmetry.space_group_name_H-M   'P 1'
#
loop_
_entity.id
_entity.type
_entity.pdbx_description
1 polymer ?
#
loop_
_entity_poly.entity_id
_entity_poly.type
_entity_poly.pdbx_seq_one_letter_code
_entity_poly.pdbx_strand_id
1 'polypeptide(L)'
;MDGRELVRKTLAFQNTTGRVPIDIWAMPWAQIHQPEWVRRIQEDFVPDIVRCPVGHTVPAHLTGDPNSGEDFIDDWGVLFESVAPGAMGEVKHPIITGEDEWDVSRVRFPEERMLVDRDAVNRYCDGQSCFVMAEPWPRPFERLQFLRGTENLYMDLMLEPKGMKEFIRKVHDHYVRELEVWARTDVDGLRFMDDARAQNSLLIHPDVWRHYFKPCYKDYIDIAHVSGKKAFMHSDGYILPIIPDLIGLGLDALNCQIFCMGIENLKPFAGKITFWGEMDRQHLLPEGRPQDIDRAVRDVHAALWKNGGCIAQCDFGLAAKGENVYQVYKTWQDLAEE
;
A
#
# COMPACT_ATOMS: atom_id res chain seq x y z
N MET A 1 13.56 -23.41 -1.85
CA MET A 1 13.54 -22.00 -1.38
C MET A 1 12.15 -21.75 -0.87
N ASP A 2 12.00 -21.33 0.37
CA ASP A 2 10.70 -20.94 0.93
C ASP A 2 10.28 -19.53 0.47
N GLY A 3 9.06 -19.13 0.78
CA GLY A 3 8.52 -17.83 0.34
C GLY A 3 9.27 -16.65 0.92
N ARG A 4 9.72 -16.74 2.18
CA ARG A 4 10.49 -15.68 2.85
C ARG A 4 11.82 -15.41 2.15
N GLU A 5 12.56 -16.45 1.83
CA GLU A 5 13.83 -16.35 1.12
C GLU A 5 13.63 -15.86 -0.32
N LEU A 6 12.58 -16.35 -0.99
CA LEU A 6 12.24 -15.93 -2.35
C LEU A 6 11.98 -14.42 -2.42
N VAL A 7 11.14 -13.89 -1.51
CA VAL A 7 10.85 -12.46 -1.45
C VAL A 7 12.12 -11.66 -1.20
N ARG A 8 12.94 -12.06 -0.20
CA ARG A 8 14.20 -11.37 0.12
C ARG A 8 15.16 -11.34 -1.08
N LYS A 9 15.31 -12.45 -1.81
CA LYS A 9 16.13 -12.50 -3.03
C LYS A 9 15.56 -11.66 -4.16
N THR A 10 14.25 -11.64 -4.31
CA THR A 10 13.56 -10.82 -5.32
C THR A 10 13.80 -9.33 -5.07
N LEU A 11 13.67 -8.88 -3.82
CA LEU A 11 13.93 -7.50 -3.42
C LEU A 11 15.41 -7.11 -3.59
N ALA A 12 16.32 -8.08 -3.46
CA ALA A 12 17.76 -7.88 -3.64
C ALA A 12 18.25 -8.06 -5.09
N PHE A 13 17.36 -8.34 -6.06
CA PHE A 13 17.70 -8.65 -7.45
C PHE A 13 18.66 -9.87 -7.58
N GLN A 14 18.49 -10.85 -6.70
CA GLN A 14 19.30 -12.08 -6.60
C GLN A 14 18.45 -13.35 -6.79
N ASN A 15 17.24 -13.19 -7.29
CA ASN A 15 16.35 -14.32 -7.58
C ASN A 15 16.67 -14.93 -8.94
N THR A 16 17.42 -16.03 -8.92
CA THR A 16 17.83 -16.76 -10.13
C THR A 16 16.89 -17.90 -10.49
N THR A 17 15.78 -18.09 -9.75
CA THR A 17 14.83 -19.18 -10.03
C THR A 17 13.85 -18.88 -11.16
N GLY A 18 13.69 -17.63 -11.53
CA GLY A 18 12.63 -17.19 -12.44
C GLY A 18 11.26 -17.06 -11.78
N ARG A 19 11.02 -17.71 -10.62
CA ARG A 19 9.73 -17.67 -9.91
C ARG A 19 9.51 -16.30 -9.27
N VAL A 20 8.43 -15.64 -9.65
CA VAL A 20 8.02 -14.37 -9.07
C VAL A 20 7.23 -14.64 -7.76
N PRO A 21 7.53 -13.95 -6.64
CA PRO A 21 6.76 -14.11 -5.41
C PRO A 21 5.29 -13.68 -5.61
N ILE A 22 4.39 -14.39 -4.97
CA ILE A 22 2.94 -14.14 -5.04
C ILE A 22 2.48 -13.44 -3.75
N ASP A 23 1.71 -12.36 -3.93
CA ASP A 23 0.99 -11.66 -2.88
C ASP A 23 -0.48 -11.49 -3.28
N ILE A 24 -1.39 -12.16 -2.56
CA ILE A 24 -2.81 -12.20 -2.91
C ILE A 24 -3.57 -11.11 -2.15
N TRP A 25 -4.17 -10.18 -2.90
CA TRP A 25 -5.04 -9.14 -2.36
C TRP A 25 -6.50 -9.41 -2.77
N ALA A 26 -7.25 -10.05 -1.86
CA ALA A 26 -8.70 -10.22 -1.99
C ALA A 26 -9.40 -9.18 -1.12
N MET A 27 -9.82 -8.09 -1.75
CA MET A 27 -10.47 -6.99 -1.05
C MET A 27 -11.84 -7.39 -0.50
N PRO A 28 -12.37 -6.72 0.53
CA PRO A 28 -13.67 -7.05 1.11
C PRO A 28 -14.80 -7.12 0.08
N TRP A 29 -14.78 -6.25 -0.93
CA TRP A 29 -15.75 -6.31 -2.02
C TRP A 29 -15.75 -7.67 -2.74
N ALA A 30 -14.58 -8.20 -3.09
CA ALA A 30 -14.49 -9.50 -3.75
C ALA A 30 -14.93 -10.64 -2.83
N GLN A 31 -14.61 -10.57 -1.55
CA GLN A 31 -15.04 -11.56 -0.56
C GLN A 31 -16.57 -11.61 -0.43
N ILE A 32 -17.26 -10.48 -0.57
CA ILE A 32 -18.72 -10.37 -0.51
C ILE A 32 -19.35 -10.83 -1.85
N HIS A 33 -18.81 -10.37 -2.99
CA HIS A 33 -19.50 -10.49 -4.29
C HIS A 33 -19.00 -11.66 -5.16
N GLN A 34 -17.78 -12.16 -4.92
CA GLN A 34 -17.18 -13.24 -5.70
C GLN A 34 -16.44 -14.28 -4.84
N PRO A 35 -17.04 -14.77 -3.74
CA PRO A 35 -16.37 -15.63 -2.74
C PRO A 35 -15.83 -16.94 -3.34
N GLU A 36 -16.46 -17.51 -4.37
CA GLU A 36 -15.97 -18.71 -5.05
C GLU A 36 -14.65 -18.46 -5.78
N TRP A 37 -14.46 -17.29 -6.41
CA TRP A 37 -13.20 -16.95 -7.05
C TRP A 37 -12.10 -16.66 -6.03
N VAL A 38 -12.45 -15.95 -4.93
CA VAL A 38 -11.50 -15.72 -3.83
C VAL A 38 -10.98 -17.05 -3.29
N ARG A 39 -11.89 -17.98 -2.98
CA ARG A 39 -11.51 -19.32 -2.50
C ARG A 39 -10.63 -20.05 -3.50
N ARG A 40 -11.04 -20.11 -4.77
CA ARG A 40 -10.28 -20.80 -5.82
C ARG A 40 -8.87 -20.24 -5.99
N ILE A 41 -8.71 -18.91 -5.98
CA ILE A 41 -7.40 -18.27 -6.07
C ILE A 41 -6.53 -18.65 -4.86
N GLN A 42 -7.10 -18.65 -3.65
CA GLN A 42 -6.39 -19.03 -2.43
C GLN A 42 -6.02 -20.52 -2.36
N GLU A 43 -6.83 -21.40 -3.00
CA GLU A 43 -6.55 -22.84 -3.07
C GLU A 43 -5.47 -23.17 -4.12
N ASP A 44 -5.50 -22.50 -5.28
CA ASP A 44 -4.64 -22.82 -6.42
C ASP A 44 -3.27 -22.08 -6.35
N PHE A 45 -3.17 -20.96 -5.65
CA PHE A 45 -1.95 -20.15 -5.54
C PHE A 45 -1.51 -19.98 -4.08
N VAL A 46 -0.29 -20.41 -3.80
CA VAL A 46 0.30 -20.27 -2.47
C VAL A 46 0.96 -18.89 -2.35
N PRO A 47 0.55 -18.03 -1.41
CA PRO A 47 1.17 -16.74 -1.23
C PRO A 47 2.58 -16.87 -0.62
N ASP A 48 3.51 -16.06 -1.08
CA ASP A 48 4.85 -15.93 -0.51
C ASP A 48 4.93 -14.79 0.53
N ILE A 49 3.96 -13.88 0.49
CA ILE A 49 3.81 -12.77 1.45
C ILE A 49 2.50 -12.97 2.20
N VAL A 50 2.57 -12.89 3.53
CA VAL A 50 1.39 -12.96 4.39
C VAL A 50 1.36 -11.76 5.34
N ARG A 51 0.15 -11.36 5.75
CA ARG A 51 -0.05 -10.33 6.78
C ARG A 51 -0.10 -10.97 8.13
N CYS A 52 0.49 -10.29 9.12
CA CYS A 52 0.38 -10.74 10.49
C CYS A 52 -1.07 -10.51 10.97
N PRO A 53 -1.85 -11.58 11.23
CA PRO A 53 -3.26 -11.43 11.62
C PRO A 53 -3.42 -11.03 13.10
N VAL A 54 -2.34 -11.05 13.86
CA VAL A 54 -2.28 -10.65 15.26
C VAL A 54 -1.36 -9.43 15.37
N GLY A 55 -1.64 -8.57 16.33
CA GLY A 55 -0.79 -7.39 16.50
C GLY A 55 -1.32 -6.51 17.62
N HIS A 56 -2.42 -5.84 17.39
CA HIS A 56 -2.96 -4.91 18.39
C HIS A 56 -3.63 -5.64 19.54
N THR A 57 -3.34 -5.21 20.79
CA THR A 57 -3.96 -5.75 22.02
C THR A 57 -5.37 -5.20 22.25
N VAL A 58 -5.71 -4.11 21.60
CA VAL A 58 -7.03 -3.47 21.61
C VAL A 58 -7.47 -3.23 20.16
N PRO A 59 -8.77 -3.40 19.86
CA PRO A 59 -9.28 -3.07 18.52
C PRO A 59 -9.19 -1.56 18.26
N ALA A 60 -9.13 -1.19 16.97
CA ALA A 60 -9.26 0.19 16.57
C ALA A 60 -10.60 0.79 17.03
N HIS A 61 -10.58 2.05 17.43
CA HIS A 61 -11.78 2.75 17.87
C HIS A 61 -12.59 3.23 16.66
N LEU A 62 -13.40 2.33 16.13
CA LEU A 62 -14.31 2.62 15.01
C LEU A 62 -15.74 2.79 15.50
N THR A 63 -16.52 3.63 14.80
CA THR A 63 -17.98 3.65 14.93
C THR A 63 -18.59 3.21 13.60
N GLY A 64 -19.32 2.11 13.60
CA GLY A 64 -19.77 1.45 12.38
C GLY A 64 -18.77 0.43 11.82
N ASP A 65 -19.16 -0.22 10.73
CA ASP A 65 -18.33 -1.22 10.02
C ASP A 65 -17.95 -0.65 8.64
N PRO A 66 -16.65 -0.43 8.37
CA PRO A 66 -16.19 0.12 7.08
C PRO A 66 -16.56 -0.74 5.86
N ASN A 67 -16.98 -2.00 6.06
CA ASN A 67 -17.33 -2.93 4.98
C ASN A 67 -18.84 -3.13 4.81
N SER A 68 -19.67 -2.58 5.69
CA SER A 68 -21.14 -2.83 5.68
C SER A 68 -21.88 -2.19 4.51
N GLY A 69 -21.30 -1.13 3.93
CA GLY A 69 -22.01 -0.26 2.98
C GLY A 69 -22.79 0.86 3.67
N GLU A 70 -22.58 1.07 4.96
CA GLU A 70 -23.07 2.19 5.75
C GLU A 70 -21.93 3.15 6.08
N ASP A 71 -22.26 4.37 6.45
CA ASP A 71 -21.26 5.35 6.90
C ASP A 71 -20.57 4.89 8.18
N PHE A 72 -19.29 5.20 8.31
CA PHE A 72 -18.52 4.85 9.50
C PHE A 72 -17.57 5.99 9.90
N ILE A 73 -17.14 5.99 11.16
CA ILE A 73 -16.13 6.92 11.67
C ILE A 73 -14.86 6.13 11.97
N ASP A 74 -13.73 6.58 11.41
CA ASP A 74 -12.43 5.96 11.62
C ASP A 74 -11.84 6.29 13.01
N ASP A 75 -10.73 5.67 13.33
CA ASP A 75 -10.04 5.84 14.62
C ASP A 75 -9.38 7.22 14.80
N TRP A 76 -9.34 8.06 13.77
CA TRP A 76 -8.99 9.49 13.86
C TRP A 76 -10.20 10.39 14.09
N GLY A 77 -11.41 9.84 14.06
CA GLY A 77 -12.67 10.57 14.20
C GLY A 77 -13.21 11.13 12.88
N VAL A 78 -12.69 10.68 11.74
CA VAL A 78 -13.14 11.12 10.41
C VAL A 78 -14.34 10.30 9.95
N LEU A 79 -15.42 10.99 9.52
CA LEU A 79 -16.59 10.36 8.91
C LEU A 79 -16.32 10.01 7.44
N PHE A 80 -16.49 8.72 7.12
CA PHE A 80 -16.48 8.20 5.76
C PHE A 80 -17.92 7.88 5.34
N GLU A 81 -18.39 8.51 4.27
CA GLU A 81 -19.65 8.17 3.64
C GLU A 81 -19.46 6.98 2.70
N SER A 82 -20.27 5.95 2.88
CA SER A 82 -20.14 4.71 2.13
C SER A 82 -20.47 4.90 0.65
N VAL A 83 -19.70 4.22 -0.22
CA VAL A 83 -19.95 4.15 -1.66
C VAL A 83 -20.67 2.86 -2.03
N ALA A 84 -20.22 1.73 -1.45
CA ALA A 84 -20.81 0.41 -1.66
C ALA A 84 -20.27 -0.58 -0.59
N PRO A 85 -20.98 -1.67 -0.30
CA PRO A 85 -20.48 -2.72 0.59
C PRO A 85 -19.12 -3.26 0.17
N GLY A 86 -18.15 -3.24 1.09
CA GLY A 86 -16.78 -3.69 0.87
C GLY A 86 -15.90 -2.74 0.04
N ALA A 87 -16.41 -1.57 -0.32
CA ALA A 87 -15.63 -0.49 -0.93
C ALA A 87 -15.27 0.58 0.11
N MET A 88 -14.12 1.23 -0.08
CA MET A 88 -13.71 2.34 0.78
C MET A 88 -14.68 3.52 0.60
N GLY A 89 -15.08 4.12 1.73
CA GLY A 89 -15.93 5.32 1.73
C GLY A 89 -15.15 6.58 1.34
N GLU A 90 -15.89 7.67 1.15
CA GLU A 90 -15.35 9.00 0.83
C GLU A 90 -15.55 9.98 1.99
N VAL A 91 -14.57 10.85 2.22
CA VAL A 91 -14.69 11.92 3.20
C VAL A 91 -15.32 13.16 2.54
N LYS A 92 -16.55 13.50 2.94
CA LYS A 92 -17.25 14.72 2.47
C LYS A 92 -17.17 15.86 3.49
N HIS A 93 -16.99 15.53 4.76
CA HIS A 93 -17.02 16.47 5.88
C HIS A 93 -15.72 16.41 6.69
N PRO A 94 -14.66 17.11 6.25
CA PRO A 94 -13.39 17.13 6.98
C PRO A 94 -13.52 17.81 8.35
N ILE A 95 -12.72 17.39 9.31
CA ILE A 95 -12.78 17.90 10.71
C ILE A 95 -12.26 19.34 10.81
N ILE A 96 -11.23 19.69 10.02
CA ILE A 96 -10.57 20.99 10.04
C ILE A 96 -11.15 21.83 8.89
N THR A 97 -12.07 22.74 9.19
CA THR A 97 -12.84 23.50 8.17
C THR A 97 -12.51 24.99 8.09
N GLY A 98 -12.02 25.62 9.17
CA GLY A 98 -11.74 27.06 9.22
C GLY A 98 -10.42 27.45 8.55
N GLU A 99 -10.30 28.72 8.16
CA GLU A 99 -9.13 29.25 7.43
C GLU A 99 -7.81 29.18 8.24
N ASP A 100 -7.89 29.29 9.56
CA ASP A 100 -6.72 29.33 10.48
C ASP A 100 -6.71 28.18 11.53
N GLU A 101 -7.41 27.07 11.26
CA GLU A 101 -7.71 26.09 12.31
C GLU A 101 -6.90 24.78 12.24
N TRP A 102 -5.62 24.87 11.94
CA TRP A 102 -4.71 23.73 12.13
C TRP A 102 -4.45 23.50 13.63
N ASP A 103 -5.55 23.23 14.37
CA ASP A 103 -5.52 22.95 15.81
C ASP A 103 -5.51 21.45 16.07
N VAL A 104 -4.42 20.97 16.61
CA VAL A 104 -4.21 19.55 16.95
C VAL A 104 -5.24 19.03 17.96
N SER A 105 -5.78 19.89 18.83
CA SER A 105 -6.74 19.48 19.86
C SER A 105 -8.08 19.04 19.29
N ARG A 106 -8.36 19.37 18.04
CA ARG A 106 -9.62 19.01 17.34
C ARG A 106 -9.59 17.61 16.75
N VAL A 107 -8.41 16.98 16.66
CA VAL A 107 -8.23 15.68 16.01
C VAL A 107 -7.80 14.64 17.04
N ARG A 108 -8.44 13.49 17.00
CA ARG A 108 -8.02 12.33 17.75
C ARG A 108 -6.79 11.68 17.10
N PHE A 109 -5.77 11.38 17.90
CA PHE A 109 -4.65 10.54 17.50
C PHE A 109 -4.86 9.13 18.10
N PRO A 110 -4.90 8.05 17.31
CA PRO A 110 -5.24 6.71 17.79
C PRO A 110 -4.07 6.05 18.53
N GLU A 111 -3.87 6.40 19.81
CA GLU A 111 -2.80 5.87 20.64
C GLU A 111 -2.87 4.34 20.84
N GLU A 112 -4.04 3.73 20.67
CA GLU A 112 -4.22 2.27 20.71
C GLU A 112 -3.43 1.55 19.61
N ARG A 113 -3.07 2.20 18.54
CA ARG A 113 -2.20 1.63 17.47
C ARG A 113 -0.78 1.32 17.96
N MET A 114 -0.36 1.95 19.07
CA MET A 114 0.93 1.67 19.71
C MET A 114 0.89 0.40 20.59
N LEU A 115 -0.31 -0.15 20.86
CA LEU A 115 -0.50 -1.29 21.74
C LEU A 115 -0.41 -2.61 20.95
N VAL A 116 0.81 -3.02 20.58
CA VAL A 116 1.09 -4.25 19.83
C VAL A 116 1.52 -5.37 20.78
N ASP A 117 0.90 -6.54 20.65
CA ASP A 117 1.33 -7.77 21.35
C ASP A 117 2.54 -8.37 20.62
N ARG A 118 3.72 -7.91 21.00
CA ARG A 118 4.97 -8.34 20.41
C ARG A 118 5.16 -9.86 20.46
N ASP A 119 4.82 -10.48 21.59
CA ASP A 119 5.03 -11.93 21.76
C ASP A 119 4.09 -12.75 20.86
N ALA A 120 2.84 -12.31 20.68
CA ALA A 120 1.93 -12.95 19.73
C ALA A 120 2.42 -12.81 18.28
N VAL A 121 2.87 -11.61 17.90
CA VAL A 121 3.46 -11.36 16.56
C VAL A 121 4.68 -12.25 16.34
N ASN A 122 5.61 -12.31 17.28
CA ASN A 122 6.84 -13.08 17.14
C ASN A 122 6.54 -14.59 17.05
N ARG A 123 5.63 -15.12 17.87
CA ARG A 123 5.19 -16.52 17.75
C ARG A 123 4.56 -16.82 16.38
N TYR A 124 3.79 -15.88 15.83
CA TYR A 124 3.26 -16.05 14.49
C TYR A 124 4.38 -16.09 13.44
N CYS A 125 5.35 -15.18 13.50
CA CYS A 125 6.48 -15.10 12.58
C CYS A 125 7.35 -16.36 12.61
N ASP A 126 7.59 -16.93 13.78
CA ASP A 126 8.37 -18.17 13.96
C ASP A 126 7.75 -19.37 13.24
N GLY A 127 6.41 -19.41 13.15
CA GLY A 127 5.68 -20.49 12.47
C GLY A 127 5.58 -20.34 10.95
N GLN A 128 6.09 -19.25 10.35
CA GLN A 128 5.90 -18.96 8.93
C GLN A 128 7.14 -19.23 8.09
N SER A 129 6.93 -19.86 6.92
CA SER A 129 7.91 -19.93 5.84
C SER A 129 7.73 -18.80 4.80
N CYS A 130 6.65 -18.05 4.89
CA CYS A 130 6.35 -16.89 4.07
C CYS A 130 7.03 -15.63 4.63
N PHE A 131 7.17 -14.61 3.79
CA PHE A 131 7.56 -13.27 4.21
C PHE A 131 6.39 -12.63 4.99
N VAL A 132 6.59 -12.28 6.25
CA VAL A 132 5.55 -11.71 7.10
C VAL A 132 5.63 -10.19 7.06
N MET A 133 4.55 -9.56 6.61
CA MET A 133 4.43 -8.12 6.56
C MET A 133 3.55 -7.61 7.71
N ALA A 134 4.04 -6.61 8.43
CA ALA A 134 3.18 -5.79 9.27
C ALA A 134 2.42 -4.77 8.40
N GLU A 135 1.26 -4.41 8.85
CA GLU A 135 0.42 -3.40 8.18
C GLU A 135 0.10 -2.22 9.10
N PRO A 136 1.09 -1.49 9.62
CA PRO A 136 0.83 -0.13 10.01
C PRO A 136 0.39 0.65 8.78
N TRP A 137 -0.41 1.71 9.00
CA TRP A 137 -0.98 2.47 7.89
C TRP A 137 -0.54 3.94 7.86
N PRO A 138 0.77 4.26 7.96
CA PRO A 138 1.22 5.63 7.78
C PRO A 138 0.83 6.13 6.39
N ARG A 139 0.11 7.26 6.38
CA ARG A 139 -0.37 7.92 5.16
C ARG A 139 -0.41 9.44 5.38
N PRO A 140 0.76 10.09 5.46
CA PRO A 140 0.83 11.47 5.94
C PRO A 140 0.06 12.46 5.07
N PHE A 141 0.16 12.38 3.74
CA PHE A 141 -0.57 13.28 2.85
C PHE A 141 -2.06 12.97 2.82
N GLU A 142 -2.42 11.71 2.57
CA GLU A 142 -3.81 11.27 2.49
C GLU A 142 -4.56 11.52 3.82
N ARG A 143 -3.89 11.30 4.97
CA ARG A 143 -4.46 11.64 6.27
C ARG A 143 -4.81 13.13 6.39
N LEU A 144 -3.94 13.99 5.91
CA LEU A 144 -4.22 15.43 5.89
C LEU A 144 -5.40 15.78 4.97
N GLN A 145 -5.53 15.07 3.82
CA GLN A 145 -6.71 15.23 2.95
C GLN A 145 -8.01 14.85 3.69
N PHE A 146 -8.02 13.73 4.43
CA PHE A 146 -9.20 13.32 5.21
C PHE A 146 -9.54 14.33 6.31
N LEU A 147 -8.53 14.92 6.94
CA LEU A 147 -8.72 15.86 8.05
C LEU A 147 -9.10 17.26 7.59
N ARG A 148 -8.55 17.73 6.47
CA ARG A 148 -8.66 19.13 6.00
C ARG A 148 -9.54 19.30 4.75
N GLY A 149 -9.76 18.22 3.99
CA GLY A 149 -10.32 18.28 2.65
C GLY A 149 -9.24 18.61 1.61
N THR A 150 -9.38 18.02 0.43
CA THR A 150 -8.36 18.06 -0.63
C THR A 150 -8.05 19.47 -1.11
N GLU A 151 -9.09 20.28 -1.44
CA GLU A 151 -8.90 21.62 -1.97
C GLU A 151 -8.24 22.56 -0.96
N ASN A 152 -8.70 22.53 0.30
CA ASN A 152 -8.13 23.34 1.37
C ASN A 152 -6.67 22.95 1.66
N LEU A 153 -6.38 21.65 1.69
CA LEU A 153 -5.00 21.17 1.89
C LEU A 153 -4.06 21.70 0.80
N TYR A 154 -4.49 21.70 -0.48
CA TYR A 154 -3.64 22.21 -1.57
C TYR A 154 -3.35 23.69 -1.43
N MET A 155 -4.35 24.50 -1.07
CA MET A 155 -4.16 25.92 -0.79
C MET A 155 -3.21 26.12 0.40
N ASP A 156 -3.42 25.38 1.47
CA ASP A 156 -2.64 25.50 2.70
C ASP A 156 -1.17 25.10 2.51
N LEU A 157 -0.88 24.07 1.71
CA LEU A 157 0.50 23.70 1.36
C LEU A 157 1.26 24.80 0.60
N MET A 158 0.53 25.73 -0.07
CA MET A 158 1.12 26.86 -0.77
C MET A 158 1.15 28.13 0.10
N LEU A 159 0.15 28.33 0.97
CA LEU A 159 -0.01 29.53 1.79
C LEU A 159 0.66 29.42 3.16
N GLU A 160 0.97 28.21 3.61
CA GLU A 160 1.60 27.89 4.88
C GLU A 160 0.92 28.56 6.11
N PRO A 161 -0.41 28.33 6.30
CA PRO A 161 -1.10 28.94 7.42
C PRO A 161 -0.50 28.52 8.76
N LYS A 162 -0.68 29.36 9.76
CA LYS A 162 -0.16 29.14 11.11
C LYS A 162 -0.63 27.79 11.67
N GLY A 163 0.28 27.02 12.24
CA GLY A 163 0.03 25.72 12.86
C GLY A 163 0.13 24.53 11.91
N MET A 164 0.00 24.71 10.59
CA MET A 164 0.01 23.60 9.62
C MET A 164 1.29 22.74 9.73
N LYS A 165 2.47 23.35 9.74
CA LYS A 165 3.74 22.62 9.82
C LYS A 165 3.86 21.83 11.13
N GLU A 166 3.41 22.41 12.24
CA GLU A 166 3.37 21.69 13.52
C GLU A 166 2.39 20.52 13.49
N PHE A 167 1.25 20.71 12.85
CA PHE A 167 0.26 19.65 12.69
C PHE A 167 0.81 18.50 11.85
N ILE A 168 1.42 18.78 10.69
CA ILE A 168 2.08 17.78 9.82
C ILE A 168 3.12 17.00 10.65
N ARG A 169 3.97 17.71 11.43
CA ARG A 169 4.96 17.09 12.30
C ARG A 169 4.31 16.14 13.32
N LYS A 170 3.20 16.51 13.95
CA LYS A 170 2.52 15.66 14.94
C LYS A 170 1.89 14.41 14.31
N VAL A 171 1.32 14.52 13.10
CA VAL A 171 0.85 13.36 12.34
C VAL A 171 2.01 12.45 12.00
N HIS A 172 3.12 13.01 11.55
CA HIS A 172 4.35 12.28 11.27
C HIS A 172 4.92 11.59 12.51
N ASP A 173 5.07 12.31 13.64
CA ASP A 173 5.56 11.76 14.92
C ASP A 173 4.66 10.59 15.40
N HIS A 174 3.36 10.66 15.17
CA HIS A 174 2.43 9.57 15.49
C HIS A 174 2.75 8.33 14.65
N TYR A 175 2.92 8.47 13.35
CA TYR A 175 3.25 7.36 12.44
C TYR A 175 4.65 6.78 12.67
N VAL A 176 5.63 7.62 13.03
CA VAL A 176 6.95 7.16 13.47
C VAL A 176 6.84 6.22 14.66
N ARG A 177 6.08 6.60 15.70
CA ARG A 177 5.86 5.74 16.88
C ARG A 177 5.16 4.42 16.52
N GLU A 178 4.17 4.46 15.65
CA GLU A 178 3.50 3.25 15.16
C GLU A 178 4.48 2.30 14.45
N LEU A 179 5.29 2.83 13.53
CA LEU A 179 6.32 2.04 12.83
C LEU A 179 7.39 1.50 13.78
N GLU A 180 7.85 2.29 14.76
CA GLU A 180 8.84 1.85 15.75
C GLU A 180 8.35 0.69 16.62
N VAL A 181 7.06 0.66 16.97
CA VAL A 181 6.50 -0.46 17.72
C VAL A 181 6.52 -1.74 16.89
N TRP A 182 6.10 -1.68 15.64
CA TRP A 182 6.15 -2.81 14.72
C TRP A 182 7.60 -3.22 14.37
N ALA A 183 8.50 -2.27 14.25
CA ALA A 183 9.92 -2.52 13.99
C ALA A 183 10.60 -3.38 15.07
N ARG A 184 10.06 -3.40 16.29
CA ARG A 184 10.56 -4.23 17.40
C ARG A 184 10.04 -5.68 17.39
N THR A 185 9.17 -6.02 16.46
CA THR A 185 8.66 -7.39 16.28
C THR A 185 9.49 -8.16 15.25
N ASP A 186 9.21 -9.45 15.06
CA ASP A 186 9.97 -10.31 14.13
C ASP A 186 9.37 -10.37 12.72
N VAL A 187 8.49 -9.41 12.34
CA VAL A 187 8.03 -9.27 10.97
C VAL A 187 9.19 -9.01 10.01
N ASP A 188 9.05 -9.41 8.75
CA ASP A 188 10.09 -9.24 7.73
C ASP A 188 10.06 -7.86 7.06
N GLY A 189 8.88 -7.25 6.98
CA GLY A 189 8.67 -5.96 6.32
C GLY A 189 7.66 -5.07 7.02
N LEU A 190 7.84 -3.75 6.83
CA LEU A 190 6.90 -2.71 7.23
C LEU A 190 6.29 -2.07 5.98
N ARG A 191 4.98 -1.83 6.02
CA ARG A 191 4.27 -1.15 4.95
C ARG A 191 3.81 0.23 5.38
N PHE A 192 3.92 1.18 4.49
CA PHE A 192 3.21 2.45 4.54
C PHE A 192 2.53 2.73 3.20
N MET A 193 1.67 3.71 3.14
CA MET A 193 0.98 4.08 1.93
C MET A 193 0.74 5.58 1.90
N ASP A 194 0.50 6.13 0.72
CA ASP A 194 0.04 7.50 0.61
C ASP A 194 -0.49 7.80 -0.79
N ASP A 195 -1.71 8.31 -0.88
CA ASP A 195 -2.38 8.57 -2.14
C ASP A 195 -2.31 10.06 -2.52
N ALA A 196 -1.16 10.48 -3.06
CA ALA A 196 -0.90 11.89 -3.40
C ALA A 196 -1.20 12.25 -4.86
N ARG A 197 -2.30 11.72 -5.50
CA ARG A 197 -2.41 11.78 -6.97
C ARG A 197 -3.78 11.57 -7.58
N ALA A 198 -3.91 12.04 -8.85
CA ALA A 198 -4.94 11.67 -9.82
C ALA A 198 -4.42 10.58 -10.78
N GLN A 199 -5.26 10.16 -11.74
CA GLN A 199 -4.89 9.14 -12.73
C GLN A 199 -3.75 9.58 -13.67
N ASN A 200 -3.64 10.89 -13.94
CA ASN A 200 -2.74 11.43 -14.97
C ASN A 200 -1.66 12.37 -14.41
N SER A 201 -1.67 12.68 -13.12
CA SER A 201 -0.73 13.61 -12.48
C SER A 201 -0.66 13.40 -10.98
N LEU A 202 0.41 13.89 -10.35
CA LEU A 202 0.41 14.13 -8.91
C LEU A 202 -0.63 15.20 -8.57
N LEU A 203 -1.28 15.08 -7.41
CA LEU A 203 -2.23 16.08 -6.91
C LEU A 203 -1.54 17.36 -6.43
N ILE A 204 -0.27 17.25 -6.06
CA ILE A 204 0.58 18.39 -5.67
C ILE A 204 1.86 18.40 -6.50
N HIS A 205 2.45 19.58 -6.68
CA HIS A 205 3.71 19.69 -7.42
C HIS A 205 4.80 18.82 -6.77
N PRO A 206 5.66 18.13 -7.54
CA PRO A 206 6.72 17.27 -6.99
C PRO A 206 7.61 17.96 -5.95
N ASP A 207 7.88 19.26 -6.11
CA ASP A 207 8.71 19.99 -5.14
C ASP A 207 7.98 20.25 -3.82
N VAL A 208 6.66 20.43 -3.84
CA VAL A 208 5.82 20.50 -2.62
C VAL A 208 5.86 19.16 -1.90
N TRP A 209 5.71 18.05 -2.65
CA TRP A 209 5.85 16.71 -2.10
C TRP A 209 7.25 16.48 -1.49
N ARG A 210 8.32 16.89 -2.20
CA ARG A 210 9.71 16.79 -1.70
C ARG A 210 9.94 17.58 -0.43
N HIS A 211 9.29 18.74 -0.32
CA HIS A 211 9.44 19.61 0.84
C HIS A 211 8.75 19.05 2.09
N TYR A 212 7.50 18.61 1.99
CA TYR A 212 6.69 18.21 3.14
C TYR A 212 6.71 16.70 3.44
N PHE A 213 6.66 15.85 2.42
CA PHE A 213 6.37 14.42 2.60
C PHE A 213 7.56 13.51 2.36
N LYS A 214 8.48 13.87 1.48
CA LYS A 214 9.71 13.07 1.29
C LYS A 214 10.52 12.87 2.58
N PRO A 215 10.66 13.85 3.50
CA PRO A 215 11.29 13.62 4.80
C PRO A 215 10.56 12.56 5.64
N CYS A 216 9.23 12.59 5.64
CA CYS A 216 8.43 11.58 6.36
C CYS A 216 8.72 10.16 5.83
N TYR A 217 8.73 9.99 4.50
CA TYR A 217 9.02 8.69 3.88
C TYR A 217 10.43 8.22 4.16
N LYS A 218 11.40 9.15 4.22
CA LYS A 218 12.77 8.82 4.61
C LYS A 218 12.79 8.18 5.99
N ASP A 219 12.14 8.78 6.96
CA ASP A 219 12.12 8.27 8.34
C ASP A 219 11.44 6.90 8.41
N TYR A 220 10.35 6.67 7.67
CA TYR A 220 9.66 5.38 7.62
C TYR A 220 10.54 4.27 7.03
N ILE A 221 11.27 4.57 5.94
CA ILE A 221 12.20 3.63 5.30
C ILE A 221 13.40 3.37 6.24
N ASP A 222 13.95 4.40 6.85
CA ASP A 222 15.07 4.29 7.79
C ASP A 222 14.70 3.43 9.01
N ILE A 223 13.51 3.60 9.59
CA ILE A 223 13.01 2.76 10.71
C ILE A 223 12.99 1.28 10.31
N ALA A 224 12.48 0.97 9.12
CA ALA A 224 12.48 -0.40 8.63
C ALA A 224 13.91 -0.95 8.50
N HIS A 225 14.78 -0.23 7.82
CA HIS A 225 16.15 -0.69 7.51
C HIS A 225 17.04 -0.81 8.76
N VAL A 226 17.00 0.15 9.69
CA VAL A 226 17.75 0.10 10.95
C VAL A 226 17.34 -1.12 11.79
N SER A 227 16.09 -1.55 11.65
CA SER A 227 15.56 -2.74 12.33
C SER A 227 15.75 -4.04 11.53
N GLY A 228 16.50 -4.01 10.43
CA GLY A 228 16.75 -5.17 9.57
C GLY A 228 15.54 -5.62 8.73
N LYS A 229 14.53 -4.77 8.59
CA LYS A 229 13.29 -5.06 7.85
C LYS A 229 13.29 -4.40 6.48
N LYS A 230 12.35 -4.83 5.64
CA LYS A 230 12.13 -4.26 4.31
C LYS A 230 11.03 -3.20 4.35
N ALA A 231 11.21 -2.13 3.56
CA ALA A 231 10.26 -1.05 3.44
C ALA A 231 9.40 -1.25 2.18
N PHE A 232 8.09 -1.31 2.37
CA PHE A 232 7.08 -1.44 1.32
C PHE A 232 6.19 -0.21 1.30
N MET A 233 5.93 0.31 0.10
CA MET A 233 5.01 1.44 -0.07
C MET A 233 3.92 1.08 -1.06
N HIS A 234 2.67 1.38 -0.70
CA HIS A 234 1.55 1.43 -1.65
C HIS A 234 1.26 2.88 -2.04
N SER A 235 1.04 3.09 -3.32
CA SER A 235 0.59 4.38 -3.82
C SER A 235 -0.18 4.19 -5.12
N ASP A 236 -1.44 4.58 -5.14
CA ASP A 236 -2.29 4.52 -6.33
C ASP A 236 -1.96 5.60 -7.39
N GLY A 237 -2.27 5.42 -8.75
CA GLY A 237 -2.22 6.26 -9.96
C GLY A 237 -0.84 6.75 -10.36
N TYR A 238 -0.74 8.00 -10.84
CA TYR A 238 0.44 8.50 -11.55
C TYR A 238 1.48 9.11 -10.60
N ILE A 239 2.50 8.36 -10.21
CA ILE A 239 3.59 8.79 -9.32
C ILE A 239 4.96 8.83 -10.01
N LEU A 240 5.02 8.70 -11.33
CA LEU A 240 6.26 8.64 -12.11
C LEU A 240 7.29 9.72 -11.73
N PRO A 241 6.91 11.01 -11.47
CA PRO A 241 7.88 12.07 -11.15
C PRO A 241 8.62 11.88 -9.82
N ILE A 242 8.11 11.06 -8.90
CA ILE A 242 8.70 10.83 -7.57
C ILE A 242 9.36 9.46 -7.41
N ILE A 243 9.21 8.55 -8.38
CA ILE A 243 9.89 7.24 -8.34
C ILE A 243 11.42 7.38 -8.16
N PRO A 244 12.13 8.30 -8.86
CA PRO A 244 13.56 8.49 -8.61
C PRO A 244 13.88 8.90 -7.17
N ASP A 245 13.02 9.68 -6.53
CA ASP A 245 13.16 10.07 -5.13
C ASP A 245 12.98 8.86 -4.20
N LEU A 246 11.96 8.02 -4.44
CA LEU A 246 11.70 6.81 -3.66
C LEU A 246 12.87 5.81 -3.76
N ILE A 247 13.42 5.63 -4.97
CA ILE A 247 14.64 4.83 -5.19
C ILE A 247 15.82 5.43 -4.39
N GLY A 248 16.00 6.76 -4.46
CA GLY A 248 17.05 7.47 -3.73
C GLY A 248 16.92 7.37 -2.21
N LEU A 249 15.72 7.20 -1.68
CA LEU A 249 15.45 6.94 -0.28
C LEU A 249 15.70 5.47 0.12
N GLY A 250 15.85 4.56 -0.84
CA GLY A 250 16.09 3.15 -0.61
C GLY A 250 14.84 2.30 -0.42
N LEU A 251 13.68 2.73 -0.93
CA LEU A 251 12.46 1.93 -0.89
C LEU A 251 12.68 0.56 -1.55
N ASP A 252 12.34 -0.54 -0.85
CA ASP A 252 12.58 -1.90 -1.35
C ASP A 252 11.50 -2.34 -2.36
N ALA A 253 10.23 -2.07 -2.08
CA ALA A 253 9.12 -2.42 -2.97
C ALA A 253 8.07 -1.32 -3.05
N LEU A 254 7.59 -1.09 -4.27
CA LEU A 254 6.58 -0.11 -4.59
C LEU A 254 5.37 -0.79 -5.25
N ASN A 255 4.23 -0.78 -4.55
CA ASN A 255 2.95 -1.11 -5.15
C ASN A 255 2.37 0.14 -5.80
N CYS A 256 2.14 0.09 -7.10
CA CYS A 256 1.66 1.23 -7.86
C CYS A 256 0.91 0.81 -9.14
N GLN A 257 0.13 1.70 -9.67
CA GLN A 257 -0.62 1.48 -10.91
C GLN A 257 0.30 1.58 -12.13
N ILE A 258 0.97 0.47 -12.48
CA ILE A 258 1.95 0.37 -13.56
C ILE A 258 1.40 0.91 -14.89
N PHE A 259 0.14 0.58 -15.20
CA PHE A 259 -0.47 0.88 -16.51
C PHE A 259 -0.80 2.36 -16.69
N CYS A 260 -1.20 3.09 -15.64
CA CYS A 260 -1.45 4.53 -15.76
C CYS A 260 -0.16 5.34 -16.00
N MET A 261 0.98 4.83 -15.55
CA MET A 261 2.29 5.44 -15.81
C MET A 261 2.90 5.01 -17.15
N GLY A 262 2.43 3.88 -17.69
CA GLY A 262 2.97 3.25 -18.90
C GLY A 262 4.22 2.42 -18.63
N ILE A 263 4.18 1.14 -18.98
CA ILE A 263 5.26 0.16 -18.75
C ILE A 263 6.60 0.65 -19.28
N GLU A 264 6.62 1.27 -20.47
CA GLU A 264 7.85 1.78 -21.09
C GLU A 264 8.55 2.86 -20.27
N ASN A 265 7.77 3.73 -19.58
CA ASN A 265 8.29 4.77 -18.72
C ASN A 265 8.89 4.22 -17.42
N LEU A 266 8.54 2.99 -17.04
CA LEU A 266 9.04 2.31 -15.84
C LEU A 266 10.30 1.47 -16.10
N LYS A 267 10.58 1.10 -17.36
CA LYS A 267 11.79 0.34 -17.75
C LYS A 267 13.10 0.92 -17.19
N PRO A 268 13.33 2.25 -17.15
CA PRO A 268 14.56 2.82 -16.59
C PRO A 268 14.78 2.51 -15.09
N PHE A 269 13.75 2.09 -14.39
CA PHE A 269 13.79 1.75 -12.96
C PHE A 269 13.92 0.25 -12.69
N ALA A 270 13.84 -0.60 -13.72
CA ALA A 270 14.07 -2.03 -13.61
C ALA A 270 15.45 -2.34 -13.00
N GLY A 271 15.49 -3.19 -11.99
CA GLY A 271 16.72 -3.49 -11.24
C GLY A 271 17.12 -2.46 -10.19
N LYS A 272 16.29 -1.42 -9.93
CA LYS A 272 16.55 -0.38 -8.95
C LYS A 272 15.51 -0.34 -7.82
N ILE A 273 14.30 -0.83 -8.08
CA ILE A 273 13.20 -0.95 -7.15
C ILE A 273 12.36 -2.17 -7.55
N THR A 274 11.73 -2.83 -6.58
CA THR A 274 10.81 -3.92 -6.88
C THR A 274 9.40 -3.36 -7.09
N PHE A 275 8.80 -3.64 -8.25
CA PHE A 275 7.41 -3.33 -8.54
C PHE A 275 6.52 -4.44 -7.97
N TRP A 276 5.67 -4.06 -7.05
CA TRP A 276 4.76 -4.95 -6.34
C TRP A 276 3.34 -4.76 -6.88
N GLY A 277 3.06 -5.31 -8.11
CA GLY A 277 1.84 -5.02 -8.86
C GLY A 277 1.80 -3.54 -9.27
N GLU A 278 0.69 -3.01 -9.69
CA GLU A 278 -0.64 -3.55 -9.89
C GLU A 278 -0.93 -3.82 -11.37
N MET A 279 -1.81 -4.82 -11.63
CA MET A 279 -2.44 -4.95 -12.95
C MET A 279 -3.54 -3.90 -13.12
N ASP A 280 -3.84 -3.54 -14.37
CA ASP A 280 -4.84 -2.51 -14.68
C ASP A 280 -6.23 -2.90 -14.15
N ARG A 281 -6.56 -2.35 -12.98
CA ARG A 281 -7.83 -2.58 -12.29
C ARG A 281 -8.99 -1.76 -12.86
N GLN A 282 -8.69 -0.79 -13.74
CA GLN A 282 -9.70 0.09 -14.31
C GLN A 282 -10.28 -0.46 -15.62
N HIS A 283 -9.46 -1.15 -16.43
CA HIS A 283 -9.85 -1.63 -17.74
C HIS A 283 -9.61 -3.14 -17.92
N LEU A 284 -8.38 -3.62 -17.65
CA LEU A 284 -8.05 -5.02 -17.91
C LEU A 284 -8.77 -5.97 -16.96
N LEU A 285 -8.74 -5.76 -15.65
CA LEU A 285 -9.39 -6.65 -14.70
C LEU A 285 -10.92 -6.66 -14.84
N PRO A 286 -11.62 -5.51 -15.06
CA PRO A 286 -13.07 -5.50 -15.29
C PRO A 286 -13.51 -5.93 -16.68
N GLU A 287 -12.82 -5.53 -17.73
CA GLU A 287 -13.33 -5.61 -19.11
C GLU A 287 -12.52 -6.54 -20.00
N GLY A 288 -11.25 -6.80 -19.65
CA GLY A 288 -10.33 -7.63 -20.44
C GLY A 288 -10.78 -9.08 -20.55
N ARG A 289 -10.19 -9.78 -21.51
CA ARG A 289 -10.30 -11.24 -21.64
C ARG A 289 -9.04 -11.89 -21.05
N PRO A 290 -9.07 -13.18 -20.66
CA PRO A 290 -7.89 -13.86 -20.12
C PRO A 290 -6.62 -13.73 -20.99
N GLN A 291 -6.75 -13.72 -22.33
CA GLN A 291 -5.60 -13.53 -23.23
C GLN A 291 -5.00 -12.11 -23.17
N ASP A 292 -5.82 -11.11 -22.89
CA ASP A 292 -5.37 -9.74 -22.75
C ASP A 292 -4.61 -9.57 -21.42
N ILE A 293 -5.08 -10.27 -20.37
CA ILE A 293 -4.42 -10.37 -19.07
C ILE A 293 -3.07 -11.08 -19.19
N ASP A 294 -3.04 -12.27 -19.85
CA ASP A 294 -1.80 -13.03 -20.08
C ASP A 294 -0.73 -12.16 -20.75
N ARG A 295 -1.10 -11.47 -21.83
CA ARG A 295 -0.19 -10.55 -22.53
C ARG A 295 0.31 -9.44 -21.62
N ALA A 296 -0.58 -8.81 -20.88
CA ALA A 296 -0.21 -7.68 -20.01
C ALA A 296 0.77 -8.10 -18.90
N VAL A 297 0.58 -9.27 -18.28
CA VAL A 297 1.51 -9.81 -17.28
C VAL A 297 2.88 -10.09 -17.91
N ARG A 298 2.92 -10.70 -19.10
CA ARG A 298 4.18 -10.97 -19.83
C ARG A 298 4.90 -9.69 -20.22
N ASP A 299 4.18 -8.65 -20.62
CA ASP A 299 4.76 -7.34 -20.94
C ASP A 299 5.39 -6.69 -19.71
N VAL A 300 4.71 -6.75 -18.55
CA VAL A 300 5.26 -6.27 -17.27
C VAL A 300 6.52 -7.05 -16.89
N HIS A 301 6.47 -8.39 -16.98
CA HIS A 301 7.64 -9.23 -16.68
C HIS A 301 8.82 -8.90 -17.59
N ALA A 302 8.61 -8.86 -18.90
CA ALA A 302 9.66 -8.56 -19.89
C ALA A 302 10.30 -7.18 -19.69
N ALA A 303 9.52 -6.21 -19.22
CA ALA A 303 9.97 -4.85 -18.99
C ALA A 303 10.72 -4.66 -17.67
N LEU A 304 10.25 -5.28 -16.57
CA LEU A 304 10.64 -4.91 -15.22
C LEU A 304 11.44 -5.99 -14.48
N TRP A 305 11.38 -7.26 -14.89
CA TRP A 305 12.14 -8.33 -14.26
C TRP A 305 13.65 -8.25 -14.56
N LYS A 306 14.47 -8.29 -13.50
CA LYS A 306 15.95 -8.30 -13.56
C LYS A 306 16.52 -9.17 -12.45
N ASN A 307 16.31 -10.49 -12.53
CA ASN A 307 16.63 -11.44 -11.43
C ASN A 307 15.92 -11.05 -10.11
N GLY A 308 14.73 -10.53 -10.23
CA GLY A 308 13.93 -9.93 -9.17
C GLY A 308 13.20 -8.69 -9.71
N GLY A 309 12.72 -7.86 -8.79
CA GLY A 309 12.10 -6.59 -9.14
C GLY A 309 10.63 -6.67 -9.54
N CYS A 310 9.98 -7.84 -9.43
CA CYS A 310 8.54 -7.99 -9.55
C CYS A 310 7.98 -8.86 -8.41
N ILE A 311 6.82 -8.47 -7.89
CA ILE A 311 5.98 -9.29 -7.02
C ILE A 311 4.61 -9.37 -7.69
N ALA A 312 4.12 -10.60 -7.88
CA ALA A 312 2.82 -10.86 -8.49
C ALA A 312 1.70 -10.43 -7.54
N GLN A 313 1.08 -9.32 -7.86
CA GLN A 313 -0.04 -8.76 -7.11
C GLN A 313 -1.02 -8.09 -8.08
N CYS A 314 -2.29 -8.15 -7.78
CA CYS A 314 -3.32 -7.30 -8.35
C CYS A 314 -4.43 -7.08 -7.33
N ASP A 315 -5.15 -5.97 -7.48
CA ASP A 315 -6.28 -5.63 -6.61
C ASP A 315 -7.52 -6.41 -7.07
N PHE A 316 -7.91 -7.45 -6.32
CA PHE A 316 -9.22 -8.08 -6.49
C PHE A 316 -10.27 -7.29 -5.73
N GLY A 317 -10.59 -6.12 -6.25
CA GLY A 317 -11.51 -5.15 -5.69
C GLY A 317 -12.73 -4.90 -6.58
N LEU A 318 -13.27 -3.68 -6.45
CA LEU A 318 -14.48 -3.25 -7.13
C LEU A 318 -14.42 -3.49 -8.65
N ALA A 319 -15.44 -4.13 -9.19
CA ALA A 319 -15.63 -4.46 -10.61
C ALA A 319 -14.63 -5.46 -11.23
N ALA A 320 -13.55 -5.86 -10.56
CA ALA A 320 -12.62 -6.85 -11.09
C ALA A 320 -13.32 -8.21 -11.28
N LYS A 321 -13.10 -8.86 -12.42
CA LYS A 321 -13.60 -10.22 -12.68
C LYS A 321 -12.68 -11.26 -12.08
N GLY A 322 -13.21 -12.21 -11.29
CA GLY A 322 -12.41 -13.25 -10.65
C GLY A 322 -11.63 -14.12 -11.63
N GLU A 323 -12.18 -14.40 -12.84
CA GLU A 323 -11.47 -15.11 -13.90
C GLU A 323 -10.21 -14.36 -14.39
N ASN A 324 -10.27 -13.03 -14.48
CA ASN A 324 -9.14 -12.20 -14.89
C ASN A 324 -8.07 -12.13 -13.80
N VAL A 325 -8.49 -11.97 -12.54
CA VAL A 325 -7.58 -12.04 -11.37
C VAL A 325 -6.90 -13.41 -11.29
N TYR A 326 -7.64 -14.48 -11.48
CA TYR A 326 -7.07 -15.84 -11.56
C TYR A 326 -6.03 -15.95 -12.68
N GLN A 327 -6.31 -15.41 -13.86
CA GLN A 327 -5.38 -15.41 -14.99
C GLN A 327 -4.09 -14.64 -14.68
N VAL A 328 -4.14 -13.54 -13.91
CA VAL A 328 -2.93 -12.82 -13.48
C VAL A 328 -1.99 -13.78 -12.76
N TYR A 329 -2.45 -14.44 -11.68
CA TYR A 329 -1.58 -15.32 -10.89
C TYR A 329 -1.13 -16.54 -11.69
N LYS A 330 -2.02 -17.10 -12.53
CA LYS A 330 -1.69 -18.20 -13.42
C LYS A 330 -0.55 -17.84 -14.38
N THR A 331 -0.61 -16.68 -15.03
CA THR A 331 0.44 -16.27 -15.95
C THR A 331 1.78 -16.03 -15.24
N TRP A 332 1.77 -15.42 -14.05
CA TRP A 332 2.99 -15.29 -13.25
C TRP A 332 3.60 -16.64 -12.87
N GLN A 333 2.77 -17.66 -12.59
CA GLN A 333 3.23 -19.01 -12.31
C GLN A 333 3.78 -19.69 -13.58
N ASP A 334 3.10 -19.58 -14.71
CA ASP A 334 3.51 -20.17 -15.98
C ASP A 334 4.89 -19.63 -16.44
N LEU A 335 5.17 -18.33 -16.21
CA LEU A 335 6.46 -17.70 -16.51
C LEU A 335 7.65 -18.31 -15.73
N ALA A 336 7.41 -18.94 -14.59
CA ALA A 336 8.46 -19.61 -13.82
C ALA A 336 8.84 -21.00 -14.40
N GLU A 337 7.99 -21.55 -15.27
CA GLU A 337 8.17 -22.87 -15.88
C GLU A 337 8.75 -22.78 -17.31
N GLU A 338 8.79 -21.56 -17.89
CA GLU A 338 9.37 -21.26 -19.22
C GLU A 338 10.88 -20.94 -19.12
#